data_2d32a1a3461994ba3179c77571701cfb
#
_entry.id   2d32a1a3461994ba3179c77571701cfb
#
_cell.length_a   1.000
_cell.length_b   1.000
_cell.length_c   1.000
_cell.angle_alpha   90.00
_cell.angle_beta   90.00
_cell.angle_gamma   90.00
#
_symmetry.space_group_name_H-M   'P 1'
#
loop_
_entity.id
_entity.type
_entity.pdbx_description
1 polymer ?
#
loop_
_entity_poly.entity_id
_entity_poly.type
_entity_poly.pdbx_seq_one_letter_code
_entity_poly.pdbx_strand_id
1 'polypeptide(L)'
;MTDVTTPPGPTTALRAEPQGGWRRILGWAMWDWGSQPFNTVITTFVFAVYLTSESFGSTNTTSTALAVSTAVSGLLVALLAPVLGQNSDRSGKGVRNLRLQTWLLAALSAALFFVKPEPGYLVLGLVLLGAGSIVSEIASVNYNASIEQVASPRNVGRVSGFGWGMGYLGGILVLLLLYFLFIQPEVGLFGVSDEGAIDIRVSMLVCGLWILLFTLPTFAVLRDAPKEPGPRVGVVASYKLVWASLRRLWGQSRHTVYFLGASALFRDGLAGVFAFGAVLAAGTFELTAGEVIIFGAVANIVAGIATMLFGLLDDVLGPKRVILISLVSLVAIGMAIFVLHDGGKMVFWTLGLTMTAFVGPAQAASRSFLARVIPEGQGGEIFGLYATTGRVVSFLSPAAFGLFIWIVSLVTGQDNTQYWGILGIALVLAAGLAVLVPVKTPQAQVGSQAG
;
A
#
# COMPACT_ATOMS: atom_id res chain seq x y z
N MET A 1 16.17 -53.50 -2.81
CA MET A 1 16.42 -52.08 -3.16
C MET A 1 15.08 -51.39 -3.09
N THR A 2 14.77 -50.82 -1.95
CA THR A 2 13.55 -50.06 -1.67
C THR A 2 13.78 -48.62 -2.11
N ASP A 3 13.06 -48.24 -3.14
CA ASP A 3 13.08 -46.86 -3.67
C ASP A 3 12.52 -45.91 -2.63
N VAL A 4 13.41 -45.13 -2.01
CA VAL A 4 13.04 -44.07 -1.07
C VAL A 4 12.57 -42.89 -1.90
N THR A 5 11.27 -42.83 -2.20
CA THR A 5 10.64 -41.66 -2.78
C THR A 5 10.70 -40.53 -1.77
N THR A 6 11.59 -39.58 -2.00
CA THR A 6 11.62 -38.28 -1.29
C THR A 6 10.24 -37.65 -1.41
N PRO A 7 9.61 -37.21 -0.31
CA PRO A 7 8.32 -36.54 -0.40
C PRO A 7 8.46 -35.27 -1.27
N PRO A 8 7.50 -34.99 -2.15
CA PRO A 8 7.53 -33.78 -2.95
C PRO A 8 7.59 -32.56 -2.03
N GLY A 9 8.54 -31.68 -2.29
CA GLY A 9 8.65 -30.40 -1.55
C GLY A 9 7.36 -29.58 -1.68
N PRO A 10 7.11 -28.65 -0.78
CA PRO A 10 5.87 -27.89 -0.77
C PRO A 10 5.66 -27.17 -2.11
N THR A 11 4.56 -27.52 -2.78
CA THR A 11 4.11 -26.84 -3.99
C THR A 11 3.77 -25.38 -3.68
N THR A 12 4.39 -24.45 -4.39
CA THR A 12 4.08 -23.02 -4.26
C THR A 12 2.71 -22.70 -4.87
N ALA A 13 2.04 -21.66 -4.36
CA ALA A 13 0.74 -21.20 -4.88
C ALA A 13 0.76 -20.81 -6.36
N LEU A 14 1.93 -20.39 -6.88
CA LEU A 14 2.11 -20.04 -8.28
C LEU A 14 2.25 -21.31 -9.14
N ARG A 15 1.38 -21.48 -10.14
CA ARG A 15 1.44 -22.59 -11.09
C ARG A 15 2.57 -22.39 -12.12
N ALA A 16 3.14 -23.49 -12.60
CA ALA A 16 4.28 -23.48 -13.52
C ALA A 16 3.98 -22.73 -14.84
N GLU A 17 2.73 -22.75 -15.32
CA GLU A 17 2.30 -22.03 -16.52
C GLU A 17 1.45 -20.79 -16.17
N PRO A 18 1.59 -19.68 -16.92
CA PRO A 18 0.78 -18.49 -16.69
C PRO A 18 -0.69 -18.78 -16.97
N GLN A 19 -1.55 -18.55 -16.01
CA GLN A 19 -3.00 -18.80 -16.12
C GLN A 19 -3.75 -17.72 -16.88
N GLY A 20 -3.19 -17.11 -17.87
CA GLY A 20 -3.94 -16.15 -18.66
C GLY A 20 -3.07 -15.26 -19.52
N GLY A 21 -3.62 -14.95 -20.69
CA GLY A 21 -3.04 -13.95 -21.57
C GLY A 21 -3.12 -12.55 -20.95
N TRP A 22 -2.51 -11.57 -21.60
CA TRP A 22 -2.46 -10.17 -21.19
C TRP A 22 -3.81 -9.59 -20.73
N ARG A 23 -4.92 -10.01 -21.35
CA ARG A 23 -6.28 -9.58 -20.97
C ARG A 23 -6.63 -9.91 -19.52
N ARG A 24 -6.21 -11.08 -19.00
CA ARG A 24 -6.45 -11.44 -17.60
C ARG A 24 -5.58 -10.64 -16.65
N ILE A 25 -4.33 -10.40 -17.01
CA ILE A 25 -3.41 -9.55 -16.24
C ILE A 25 -3.96 -8.13 -16.17
N LEU A 26 -4.39 -7.55 -17.30
CA LEU A 26 -5.02 -6.23 -17.33
C LEU A 26 -6.29 -6.19 -16.49
N GLY A 27 -7.19 -7.16 -16.67
CA GLY A 27 -8.41 -7.24 -15.87
C GLY A 27 -8.12 -7.32 -14.37
N TRP A 28 -7.10 -8.07 -13.96
CA TRP A 28 -6.66 -8.14 -12.58
C TRP A 28 -6.10 -6.79 -12.10
N ALA A 29 -5.24 -6.14 -12.86
CA ALA A 29 -4.61 -4.86 -12.52
C ALA A 29 -5.62 -3.69 -12.45
N MET A 30 -6.79 -3.83 -13.09
CA MET A 30 -7.86 -2.84 -13.00
C MET A 30 -8.41 -2.66 -11.58
N TRP A 31 -8.15 -3.59 -10.65
CA TRP A 31 -8.47 -3.38 -9.25
C TRP A 31 -7.55 -2.33 -8.61
N ASP A 32 -6.24 -2.40 -8.84
CA ASP A 32 -5.29 -1.38 -8.36
C ASP A 32 -5.65 0.00 -8.94
N TRP A 33 -5.93 0.07 -10.25
CA TRP A 33 -6.39 1.30 -10.90
C TRP A 33 -7.68 1.84 -10.31
N GLY A 34 -8.69 0.97 -10.14
CA GLY A 34 -10.03 1.36 -9.72
C GLY A 34 -10.15 1.69 -8.23
N SER A 35 -9.40 1.02 -7.36
CA SER A 35 -9.48 1.22 -5.90
C SER A 35 -8.64 2.39 -5.39
N GLN A 36 -7.69 2.88 -6.18
CA GLN A 36 -6.72 3.89 -5.74
C GLN A 36 -7.31 5.27 -5.41
N PRO A 37 -8.47 5.72 -5.97
CA PRO A 37 -9.11 6.96 -5.52
C PRO A 37 -9.33 7.01 -4.01
N PHE A 38 -9.62 5.87 -3.37
CA PHE A 38 -9.77 5.85 -1.92
C PHE A 38 -8.49 6.29 -1.21
N ASN A 39 -7.33 5.77 -1.62
CA ASN A 39 -6.06 6.13 -1.01
C ASN A 39 -5.60 7.54 -1.43
N THR A 40 -5.65 7.85 -2.73
CA THR A 40 -5.10 9.11 -3.24
C THR A 40 -6.03 10.29 -2.95
N VAL A 41 -7.31 10.20 -3.33
CA VAL A 41 -8.24 11.34 -3.21
C VAL A 41 -8.80 11.42 -1.79
N ILE A 42 -9.33 10.32 -1.27
CA ILE A 42 -10.10 10.36 -0.02
C ILE A 42 -9.17 10.46 1.18
N THR A 43 -8.20 9.55 1.33
CA THR A 43 -7.38 9.51 2.56
C THR A 43 -6.19 10.45 2.55
N THR A 44 -5.79 11.00 1.39
CA THR A 44 -4.57 11.80 1.31
C THR A 44 -4.81 13.25 0.91
N PHE A 45 -5.37 13.52 -0.28
CA PHE A 45 -5.29 14.86 -0.84
C PHE A 45 -6.55 15.71 -0.70
N VAL A 46 -7.75 15.11 -0.65
CA VAL A 46 -9.00 15.89 -0.71
C VAL A 46 -9.82 15.73 0.56
N PHE A 47 -10.37 14.54 0.83
CA PHE A 47 -11.36 14.41 1.90
C PHE A 47 -10.74 14.46 3.31
N ALA A 48 -9.57 13.88 3.53
CA ALA A 48 -8.86 14.00 4.82
C ALA A 48 -8.51 15.46 5.13
N VAL A 49 -8.07 16.22 4.12
CA VAL A 49 -7.80 17.66 4.25
C VAL A 49 -9.10 18.43 4.54
N TYR A 50 -10.18 18.10 3.84
CA TYR A 50 -11.50 18.69 4.09
C TYR A 50 -11.96 18.50 5.55
N LEU A 51 -11.80 17.29 6.12
CA LEU A 51 -12.16 17.02 7.52
C LEU A 51 -11.32 17.77 8.54
N THR A 52 -10.13 18.24 8.16
CA THR A 52 -9.27 19.04 9.06
C THR A 52 -9.47 20.55 8.89
N SER A 53 -10.38 20.99 8.02
CA SER A 53 -10.71 22.41 7.84
C SER A 53 -11.45 22.99 9.04
N GLU A 54 -11.42 24.31 9.15
CA GLU A 54 -12.07 25.10 10.22
C GLU A 54 -13.60 24.90 10.27
N SER A 55 -14.20 24.47 9.16
CA SER A 55 -15.64 24.16 9.08
C SER A 55 -16.10 23.09 10.07
N PHE A 56 -15.19 22.20 10.50
CA PHE A 56 -15.51 21.10 11.45
C PHE A 56 -15.07 21.41 12.88
N GLY A 57 -14.27 22.45 13.11
CA GLY A 57 -13.75 22.82 14.42
C GLY A 57 -12.34 23.36 14.36
N SER A 58 -11.67 23.51 15.50
CA SER A 58 -10.28 23.96 15.49
C SER A 58 -9.37 22.93 14.82
N THR A 59 -8.37 23.37 14.07
CA THR A 59 -7.41 22.52 13.35
C THR A 59 -6.76 21.49 14.27
N ASN A 60 -6.44 21.83 15.52
CA ASN A 60 -5.88 20.89 16.48
C ASN A 60 -6.86 19.76 16.84
N THR A 61 -8.14 20.09 17.06
CA THR A 61 -9.18 19.11 17.40
C THR A 61 -9.44 18.16 16.24
N THR A 62 -9.62 18.70 15.04
CA THR A 62 -9.94 17.90 13.84
C THR A 62 -8.78 17.02 13.42
N SER A 63 -7.53 17.55 13.44
CA SER A 63 -6.33 16.78 13.14
C SER A 63 -6.08 15.67 14.17
N THR A 64 -6.28 15.94 15.45
CA THR A 64 -6.17 14.91 16.50
C THR A 64 -7.23 13.84 16.33
N ALA A 65 -8.48 14.21 16.03
CA ALA A 65 -9.57 13.26 15.80
C ALA A 65 -9.30 12.37 14.57
N LEU A 66 -8.77 12.95 13.48
CA LEU A 66 -8.34 12.21 12.29
C LEU A 66 -7.21 11.23 12.63
N ALA A 67 -6.20 11.66 13.37
CA ALA A 67 -5.09 10.80 13.80
C ALA A 67 -5.57 9.63 14.66
N VAL A 68 -6.46 9.88 15.63
CA VAL A 68 -7.07 8.82 16.46
C VAL A 68 -7.88 7.86 15.61
N SER A 69 -8.72 8.36 14.70
CA SER A 69 -9.51 7.52 13.77
C SER A 69 -8.61 6.62 12.91
N THR A 70 -7.52 7.17 12.39
CA THR A 70 -6.53 6.42 11.59
C THR A 70 -5.84 5.35 12.44
N ALA A 71 -5.44 5.67 13.67
CA ALA A 71 -4.81 4.73 14.60
C ALA A 71 -5.77 3.58 14.98
N VAL A 72 -7.02 3.88 15.30
CA VAL A 72 -8.05 2.88 15.59
C VAL A 72 -8.30 1.99 14.38
N SER A 73 -8.43 2.58 13.19
CA SER A 73 -8.60 1.82 11.94
C SER A 73 -7.41 0.90 11.68
N GLY A 74 -6.18 1.38 11.86
CA GLY A 74 -4.97 0.57 11.73
C GLY A 74 -4.92 -0.59 12.72
N LEU A 75 -5.31 -0.37 13.97
CA LEU A 75 -5.41 -1.43 14.98
C LEU A 75 -6.45 -2.49 14.58
N LEU A 76 -7.62 -2.06 14.12
CA LEU A 76 -8.67 -2.98 13.65
C LEU A 76 -8.22 -3.78 12.43
N VAL A 77 -7.50 -3.17 11.50
CA VAL A 77 -6.88 -3.90 10.38
C VAL A 77 -5.88 -4.93 10.89
N ALA A 78 -4.99 -4.57 11.80
CA ALA A 78 -4.00 -5.48 12.38
C ALA A 78 -4.65 -6.69 13.05
N LEU A 79 -5.80 -6.51 13.68
CA LEU A 79 -6.56 -7.58 14.30
C LEU A 79 -7.34 -8.40 13.27
N LEU A 80 -8.03 -7.79 12.32
CA LEU A 80 -8.99 -8.47 11.43
C LEU A 80 -8.34 -9.12 10.21
N ALA A 81 -7.29 -8.52 9.64
CA ALA A 81 -6.72 -8.95 8.36
C ALA A 81 -6.28 -10.42 8.34
N PRO A 82 -5.54 -10.96 9.33
CA PRO A 82 -5.09 -12.35 9.27
C PRO A 82 -6.26 -13.33 9.41
N VAL A 83 -7.26 -13.00 10.24
CA VAL A 83 -8.45 -13.85 10.46
C VAL A 83 -9.33 -13.88 9.21
N LEU A 84 -9.58 -12.72 8.60
CA LEU A 84 -10.42 -12.63 7.40
C LEU A 84 -9.71 -13.21 6.18
N GLY A 85 -8.39 -13.02 6.05
CA GLY A 85 -7.57 -13.65 5.02
C GLY A 85 -7.62 -15.17 5.11
N GLN A 86 -7.37 -15.74 6.30
CA GLN A 86 -7.45 -17.17 6.54
C GLN A 86 -8.85 -17.73 6.26
N ASN A 87 -9.91 -17.01 6.66
CA ASN A 87 -11.28 -17.41 6.36
C ASN A 87 -11.57 -17.43 4.84
N SER A 88 -11.01 -16.49 4.09
CA SER A 88 -11.12 -16.46 2.63
C SER A 88 -10.47 -17.69 2.00
N ASP A 89 -9.27 -18.08 2.45
CA ASP A 89 -8.56 -19.27 1.97
C ASP A 89 -9.30 -20.56 2.30
N ARG A 90 -9.84 -20.67 3.52
CA ARG A 90 -10.56 -21.87 3.97
C ARG A 90 -11.88 -22.06 3.26
N SER A 91 -12.60 -20.97 2.99
CA SER A 91 -13.90 -21.03 2.30
C SER A 91 -13.78 -21.14 0.79
N GLY A 92 -12.61 -20.91 0.20
CA GLY A 92 -12.40 -20.78 -1.23
C GLY A 92 -13.11 -19.59 -1.88
N LYS A 93 -13.65 -18.65 -1.07
CA LYS A 93 -14.48 -17.51 -1.49
C LYS A 93 -13.71 -16.18 -1.54
N GLY A 94 -12.41 -16.21 -1.78
CA GLY A 94 -11.55 -15.03 -1.79
C GLY A 94 -12.01 -13.96 -2.77
N VAL A 95 -12.41 -14.36 -3.98
CA VAL A 95 -12.87 -13.42 -5.01
C VAL A 95 -14.26 -12.84 -4.68
N ARG A 96 -15.17 -13.66 -4.16
CA ARG A 96 -16.47 -13.17 -3.68
C ARG A 96 -16.29 -12.16 -2.55
N ASN A 97 -15.40 -12.43 -1.60
CA ASN A 97 -15.10 -11.53 -0.49
C ASN A 97 -14.50 -10.22 -1.02
N LEU A 98 -13.50 -10.30 -1.92
CA LEU A 98 -12.93 -9.15 -2.59
C LEU A 98 -13.99 -8.28 -3.25
N ARG A 99 -14.91 -8.89 -4.01
CA ARG A 99 -16.00 -8.18 -4.69
C ARG A 99 -16.92 -7.46 -3.71
N LEU A 100 -17.37 -8.15 -2.65
CA LEU A 100 -18.24 -7.56 -1.64
C LEU A 100 -17.55 -6.41 -0.89
N GLN A 101 -16.28 -6.57 -0.54
CA GLN A 101 -15.48 -5.54 0.12
C GLN A 101 -15.25 -4.34 -0.80
N THR A 102 -14.98 -4.55 -2.08
CA THR A 102 -14.81 -3.48 -3.07
C THR A 102 -16.11 -2.70 -3.28
N TRP A 103 -17.24 -3.37 -3.35
CA TRP A 103 -18.54 -2.69 -3.47
C TRP A 103 -18.90 -1.93 -2.18
N LEU A 104 -18.59 -2.48 -1.03
CA LEU A 104 -18.75 -1.78 0.24
C LEU A 104 -17.83 -0.55 0.30
N LEU A 105 -16.58 -0.66 -0.17
CA LEU A 105 -15.66 0.47 -0.28
C LEU A 105 -16.22 1.57 -1.18
N ALA A 106 -16.77 1.21 -2.34
CA ALA A 106 -17.41 2.14 -3.25
C ALA A 106 -18.62 2.85 -2.59
N ALA A 107 -19.44 2.09 -1.88
CA ALA A 107 -20.61 2.64 -1.15
C ALA A 107 -20.18 3.58 -0.02
N LEU A 108 -19.16 3.21 0.77
CA LEU A 108 -18.60 4.06 1.84
C LEU A 108 -17.97 5.33 1.27
N SER A 109 -17.26 5.23 0.14
CA SER A 109 -16.70 6.39 -0.56
C SER A 109 -17.80 7.33 -1.04
N ALA A 110 -18.86 6.80 -1.65
CA ALA A 110 -20.00 7.59 -2.06
C ALA A 110 -20.78 8.19 -0.87
N ALA A 111 -20.86 7.49 0.26
CA ALA A 111 -21.53 7.97 1.47
C ALA A 111 -20.83 9.19 2.09
N LEU A 112 -19.56 9.44 1.81
CA LEU A 112 -18.85 10.65 2.22
C LEU A 112 -19.49 11.93 1.64
N PHE A 113 -20.27 11.82 0.57
CA PHE A 113 -21.08 12.91 0.03
C PHE A 113 -21.99 13.55 1.08
N PHE A 114 -22.49 12.80 2.04
CA PHE A 114 -23.40 13.29 3.06
C PHE A 114 -22.72 14.07 4.18
N VAL A 115 -21.40 14.12 4.21
CA VAL A 115 -20.62 14.87 5.21
C VAL A 115 -20.59 16.35 4.81
N LYS A 116 -21.41 17.17 5.47
CA LYS A 116 -21.48 18.62 5.25
C LYS A 116 -20.38 19.34 6.04
N PRO A 117 -19.97 20.56 5.62
CA PRO A 117 -18.94 21.37 6.30
C PRO A 117 -19.48 22.00 7.59
N GLU A 118 -19.87 21.17 8.55
CA GLU A 118 -20.45 21.55 9.83
C GLU A 118 -19.84 20.66 10.94
N PRO A 119 -19.60 21.18 12.16
CA PRO A 119 -19.00 20.41 13.26
C PRO A 119 -19.71 19.10 13.59
N GLY A 120 -21.05 19.07 13.45
CA GLY A 120 -21.87 17.88 13.72
C GLY A 120 -21.59 16.69 12.80
N TYR A 121 -20.99 16.92 11.63
CA TYR A 121 -20.67 15.87 10.66
C TYR A 121 -19.25 15.31 10.81
N LEU A 122 -18.39 15.88 11.66
CA LEU A 122 -17.01 15.40 11.85
C LEU A 122 -16.95 13.90 12.19
N VAL A 123 -17.76 13.48 13.17
CA VAL A 123 -17.79 12.07 13.62
C VAL A 123 -18.24 11.16 12.50
N LEU A 124 -19.27 11.55 11.73
CA LEU A 124 -19.72 10.77 10.57
C LEU A 124 -18.60 10.63 9.52
N GLY A 125 -17.90 11.71 9.21
CA GLY A 125 -16.77 11.70 8.27
C GLY A 125 -15.66 10.77 8.74
N LEU A 126 -15.25 10.86 10.01
CA LEU A 126 -14.20 10.01 10.59
C LEU A 126 -14.60 8.53 10.61
N VAL A 127 -15.84 8.20 10.94
CA VAL A 127 -16.36 6.82 10.96
C VAL A 127 -16.38 6.23 9.55
N LEU A 128 -16.88 6.97 8.56
CA LEU A 128 -16.93 6.51 7.17
C LEU A 128 -15.51 6.35 6.60
N LEU A 129 -14.61 7.30 6.86
CA LEU A 129 -13.21 7.23 6.44
C LEU A 129 -12.48 6.04 7.08
N GLY A 130 -12.66 5.84 8.38
CA GLY A 130 -12.07 4.72 9.13
C GLY A 130 -12.60 3.37 8.64
N ALA A 131 -13.93 3.25 8.48
CA ALA A 131 -14.54 2.03 7.94
C ALA A 131 -14.04 1.73 6.52
N GLY A 132 -13.97 2.75 5.65
CA GLY A 132 -13.41 2.64 4.31
C GLY A 132 -11.95 2.17 4.33
N SER A 133 -11.12 2.71 5.23
CA SER A 133 -9.72 2.29 5.40
C SER A 133 -9.60 0.83 5.80
N ILE A 134 -10.42 0.35 6.74
CA ILE A 134 -10.44 -1.05 7.16
C ILE A 134 -10.86 -1.95 5.98
N VAL A 135 -11.93 -1.60 5.28
CA VAL A 135 -12.45 -2.39 4.16
C VAL A 135 -11.46 -2.42 3.01
N SER A 136 -10.82 -1.30 2.67
CA SER A 136 -9.80 -1.19 1.62
C SER A 136 -8.61 -2.12 1.90
N GLU A 137 -8.08 -2.10 3.12
CA GLU A 137 -6.95 -2.94 3.51
C GLU A 137 -7.29 -4.44 3.50
N ILE A 138 -8.47 -4.82 3.98
CA ILE A 138 -8.92 -6.22 3.95
C ILE A 138 -9.18 -6.67 2.50
N ALA A 139 -9.73 -5.81 1.65
CA ALA A 139 -9.87 -6.08 0.23
C ALA A 139 -8.51 -6.30 -0.44
N SER A 140 -7.50 -5.48 -0.10
CA SER A 140 -6.15 -5.62 -0.62
C SER A 140 -5.50 -6.97 -0.26
N VAL A 141 -5.81 -7.56 0.89
CA VAL A 141 -5.36 -8.91 1.29
C VAL A 141 -5.87 -9.97 0.29
N ASN A 142 -7.18 -9.96 0.02
CA ASN A 142 -7.81 -10.90 -0.93
C ASN A 142 -7.32 -10.64 -2.37
N TYR A 143 -7.15 -9.38 -2.75
CA TYR A 143 -6.61 -8.98 -4.05
C TYR A 143 -5.18 -9.48 -4.24
N ASN A 144 -4.29 -9.24 -3.28
CA ASN A 144 -2.91 -9.69 -3.34
C ASN A 144 -2.81 -11.23 -3.40
N ALA A 145 -3.63 -11.94 -2.63
CA ALA A 145 -3.71 -13.39 -2.70
C ALA A 145 -4.14 -13.90 -4.10
N SER A 146 -4.99 -13.15 -4.80
CA SER A 146 -5.48 -13.53 -6.12
C SER A 146 -4.44 -13.46 -7.24
N ILE A 147 -3.24 -12.92 -6.99
CA ILE A 147 -2.16 -12.85 -7.99
C ILE A 147 -1.76 -14.24 -8.53
N GLU A 148 -1.94 -15.29 -7.72
CA GLU A 148 -1.70 -16.67 -8.10
C GLU A 148 -2.57 -17.13 -9.29
N GLN A 149 -3.72 -16.49 -9.52
CA GLN A 149 -4.63 -16.83 -10.62
C GLN A 149 -4.21 -16.24 -11.97
N VAL A 150 -3.33 -15.24 -11.99
CA VAL A 150 -2.96 -14.48 -13.20
C VAL A 150 -1.46 -14.50 -13.48
N ALA A 151 -0.65 -14.92 -12.51
CA ALA A 151 0.80 -14.92 -12.61
C ALA A 151 1.38 -16.33 -12.43
N SER A 152 2.61 -16.51 -12.92
CA SER A 152 3.45 -17.69 -12.70
C SER A 152 4.78 -17.28 -12.05
N PRO A 153 5.61 -18.22 -11.58
CA PRO A 153 6.94 -17.90 -11.04
C PRO A 153 7.83 -17.08 -12.00
N ARG A 154 7.60 -17.22 -13.33
CA ARG A 154 8.39 -16.55 -14.37
C ARG A 154 7.97 -15.12 -14.66
N ASN A 155 6.73 -14.73 -14.32
CA ASN A 155 6.19 -13.41 -14.69
C ASN A 155 5.53 -12.65 -13.53
N VAL A 156 5.57 -13.17 -12.30
CA VAL A 156 4.90 -12.55 -11.16
C VAL A 156 5.47 -11.17 -10.81
N GLY A 157 6.75 -10.93 -11.08
CA GLY A 157 7.36 -9.63 -10.90
C GLY A 157 6.74 -8.56 -11.79
N ARG A 158 6.67 -8.83 -13.12
CA ARG A 158 6.03 -7.90 -14.07
C ARG A 158 4.54 -7.74 -13.81
N VAL A 159 3.82 -8.79 -13.41
CA VAL A 159 2.40 -8.70 -13.08
C VAL A 159 2.19 -7.84 -11.83
N SER A 160 2.98 -8.06 -10.79
CA SER A 160 2.95 -7.24 -9.57
C SER A 160 3.32 -5.78 -9.85
N GLY A 161 4.41 -5.53 -10.59
CA GLY A 161 4.85 -4.19 -10.96
C GLY A 161 3.82 -3.46 -11.80
N PHE A 162 3.19 -4.16 -12.76
CA PHE A 162 2.13 -3.60 -13.59
C PHE A 162 0.90 -3.20 -12.77
N GLY A 163 0.42 -4.06 -11.83
CA GLY A 163 -0.69 -3.72 -10.95
C GLY A 163 -0.41 -2.48 -10.09
N TRP A 164 0.73 -2.46 -9.38
CA TRP A 164 1.12 -1.30 -8.58
C TRP A 164 1.28 -0.02 -9.40
N GLY A 165 1.89 -0.11 -10.59
CA GLY A 165 2.02 1.02 -11.51
C GLY A 165 0.67 1.55 -11.98
N MET A 166 -0.28 0.66 -12.30
CA MET A 166 -1.66 1.02 -12.61
C MET A 166 -2.33 1.77 -11.45
N GLY A 167 -2.08 1.35 -10.20
CA GLY A 167 -2.56 2.05 -9.01
C GLY A 167 -2.05 3.50 -8.95
N TYR A 168 -0.74 3.71 -9.06
CA TYR A 168 -0.16 5.07 -9.06
C TYR A 168 -0.75 5.95 -10.16
N LEU A 169 -0.82 5.43 -11.39
CA LEU A 169 -1.35 6.19 -12.53
C LEU A 169 -2.86 6.44 -12.41
N GLY A 170 -3.62 5.45 -11.94
CA GLY A 170 -5.07 5.59 -11.73
C GLY A 170 -5.40 6.61 -10.65
N GLY A 171 -4.66 6.57 -9.53
CA GLY A 171 -4.85 7.51 -8.43
C GLY A 171 -4.59 8.96 -8.84
N ILE A 172 -3.48 9.22 -9.54
CA ILE A 172 -3.17 10.59 -9.96
C ILE A 172 -4.09 11.07 -11.07
N LEU A 173 -4.49 10.18 -11.99
CA LEU A 173 -5.42 10.57 -13.06
C LEU A 173 -6.76 11.02 -12.48
N VAL A 174 -7.35 10.24 -11.57
CA VAL A 174 -8.64 10.62 -10.97
C VAL A 174 -8.50 11.88 -10.11
N LEU A 175 -7.39 12.04 -9.37
CA LEU A 175 -7.14 13.26 -8.59
C LEU A 175 -7.12 14.50 -9.50
N LEU A 176 -6.38 14.44 -10.61
CA LEU A 176 -6.30 15.56 -11.56
C LEU A 176 -7.65 15.82 -12.25
N LEU A 177 -8.37 14.76 -12.63
CA LEU A 177 -9.71 14.92 -13.20
C LEU A 177 -10.66 15.63 -12.21
N LEU A 178 -10.70 15.21 -10.95
CA LEU A 178 -11.53 15.84 -9.93
C LEU A 178 -11.09 17.27 -9.65
N TYR A 179 -9.79 17.52 -9.58
CA TYR A 179 -9.24 18.85 -9.33
C TYR A 179 -9.64 19.83 -10.44
N PHE A 180 -9.40 19.50 -11.72
CA PHE A 180 -9.68 20.40 -12.82
C PHE A 180 -11.18 20.50 -13.20
N LEU A 181 -11.96 19.45 -12.92
CA LEU A 181 -13.38 19.45 -13.32
C LEU A 181 -14.32 19.96 -12.22
N PHE A 182 -13.96 19.83 -10.95
CA PHE A 182 -14.84 20.15 -9.84
C PHE A 182 -14.25 21.12 -8.81
N ILE A 183 -12.98 20.97 -8.42
CA ILE A 183 -12.43 21.63 -7.23
C ILE A 183 -11.81 23.01 -7.57
N GLN A 184 -11.05 23.10 -8.68
CA GLN A 184 -10.33 24.32 -9.03
C GLN A 184 -11.22 25.41 -9.66
N PRO A 185 -12.21 25.09 -10.53
CA PRO A 185 -13.08 26.09 -11.12
C PRO A 185 -14.08 26.65 -10.09
N GLU A 186 -14.37 27.97 -10.14
CA GLU A 186 -15.46 28.59 -9.34
C GLU A 186 -16.80 27.90 -9.56
N VAL A 187 -17.08 27.51 -10.81
CA VAL A 187 -18.21 26.68 -11.20
C VAL A 187 -17.67 25.50 -12.01
N GLY A 188 -17.66 24.33 -11.40
CA GLY A 188 -17.18 23.11 -12.01
C GLY A 188 -18.18 22.47 -12.95
N LEU A 189 -17.85 21.27 -13.41
CA LEU A 189 -18.67 20.47 -14.32
C LEU A 189 -20.08 20.27 -13.74
N PHE A 190 -21.10 20.34 -14.60
CA PHE A 190 -22.54 20.27 -14.23
C PHE A 190 -23.03 21.39 -13.31
N GLY A 191 -22.33 22.51 -13.22
CA GLY A 191 -22.73 23.62 -12.37
C GLY A 191 -22.42 23.42 -10.88
N VAL A 192 -21.52 22.50 -10.55
CA VAL A 192 -21.08 22.26 -9.18
C VAL A 192 -20.22 23.43 -8.71
N SER A 193 -20.62 24.10 -7.61
CA SER A 193 -19.87 25.19 -6.97
C SER A 193 -19.20 24.72 -5.68
N ASP A 194 -18.40 25.58 -5.08
CA ASP A 194 -17.77 25.37 -3.77
C ASP A 194 -18.73 25.63 -2.59
N GLU A 195 -19.95 26.16 -2.86
CA GLU A 195 -20.94 26.45 -1.83
C GLU A 195 -21.31 25.19 -1.05
N GLY A 196 -21.15 25.19 0.27
CA GLY A 196 -21.37 24.03 1.13
C GLY A 196 -20.43 22.85 0.83
N ALA A 197 -19.27 23.12 0.24
CA ALA A 197 -18.27 22.14 -0.19
C ALA A 197 -18.86 21.05 -1.12
N ILE A 198 -19.81 21.45 -2.00
CA ILE A 198 -20.49 20.48 -2.86
C ILE A 198 -19.53 19.91 -3.92
N ASP A 199 -18.50 20.66 -4.32
CA ASP A 199 -17.39 20.26 -5.18
C ASP A 199 -16.62 19.07 -4.61
N ILE A 200 -16.23 19.14 -3.34
CA ILE A 200 -15.55 18.06 -2.60
C ILE A 200 -16.52 16.88 -2.41
N ARG A 201 -17.74 17.15 -2.01
CA ARG A 201 -18.75 16.11 -1.74
C ARG A 201 -19.13 15.34 -3.00
N VAL A 202 -19.33 16.00 -4.14
CA VAL A 202 -19.57 15.35 -5.44
C VAL A 202 -18.34 14.55 -5.87
N SER A 203 -17.13 15.04 -5.60
CA SER A 203 -15.91 14.27 -5.86
C SER A 203 -15.91 12.92 -5.15
N MET A 204 -16.52 12.81 -3.97
CA MET A 204 -16.66 11.52 -3.26
C MET A 204 -17.60 10.55 -3.96
N LEU A 205 -18.70 11.04 -4.53
CA LEU A 205 -19.59 10.23 -5.39
C LEU A 205 -18.84 9.72 -6.63
N VAL A 206 -18.07 10.59 -7.27
CA VAL A 206 -17.25 10.21 -8.44
C VAL A 206 -16.22 9.16 -8.05
N CYS A 207 -15.55 9.27 -6.89
CA CYS A 207 -14.64 8.24 -6.38
C CYS A 207 -15.38 6.90 -6.19
N GLY A 208 -16.54 6.88 -5.56
CA GLY A 208 -17.32 5.67 -5.39
C GLY A 208 -17.72 5.03 -6.72
N LEU A 209 -18.17 5.82 -7.68
CA LEU A 209 -18.53 5.37 -9.03
C LEU A 209 -17.28 4.85 -9.78
N TRP A 210 -16.14 5.54 -9.67
CA TRP A 210 -14.86 5.10 -10.25
C TRP A 210 -14.45 3.73 -9.74
N ILE A 211 -14.47 3.53 -8.41
CA ILE A 211 -14.18 2.25 -7.78
C ILE A 211 -15.10 1.17 -8.35
N LEU A 212 -16.40 1.43 -8.38
CA LEU A 212 -17.39 0.48 -8.87
C LEU A 212 -17.13 0.07 -10.32
N LEU A 213 -16.96 1.04 -11.22
CA LEU A 213 -16.86 0.80 -12.66
C LEU A 213 -15.52 0.15 -13.04
N PHE A 214 -14.40 0.70 -12.57
CA PHE A 214 -13.07 0.26 -13.00
C PHE A 214 -12.62 -1.05 -12.37
N THR A 215 -13.24 -1.51 -11.28
CA THR A 215 -12.96 -2.83 -10.71
C THR A 215 -13.80 -3.97 -11.32
N LEU A 216 -14.83 -3.68 -12.12
CA LEU A 216 -15.64 -4.71 -12.77
C LEU A 216 -14.83 -5.72 -13.61
N PRO A 217 -13.84 -5.30 -14.43
CA PRO A 217 -13.03 -6.24 -15.19
C PRO A 217 -12.30 -7.27 -14.33
N THR A 218 -11.91 -6.89 -13.11
CA THR A 218 -11.25 -7.80 -12.16
C THR A 218 -12.15 -8.98 -11.81
N PHE A 219 -13.43 -8.73 -11.56
CA PHE A 219 -14.40 -9.77 -11.20
C PHE A 219 -14.85 -10.60 -12.40
N ALA A 220 -14.59 -10.16 -13.62
CA ALA A 220 -14.80 -10.94 -14.81
C ALA A 220 -13.69 -11.99 -15.06
N VAL A 221 -12.47 -11.70 -14.62
CA VAL A 221 -11.29 -12.57 -14.86
C VAL A 221 -10.93 -13.47 -13.69
N LEU A 222 -11.23 -13.06 -12.45
CA LEU A 222 -10.99 -13.85 -11.24
C LEU A 222 -12.15 -14.79 -10.92
N ARG A 223 -11.84 -15.94 -10.32
CA ARG A 223 -12.83 -16.94 -9.92
C ARG A 223 -12.53 -17.46 -8.52
N ASP A 224 -13.59 -17.78 -7.78
CA ASP A 224 -13.45 -18.51 -6.53
C ASP A 224 -12.89 -19.92 -6.77
N ALA A 225 -12.06 -20.39 -5.83
CA ALA A 225 -11.56 -21.75 -5.89
C ALA A 225 -12.69 -22.74 -5.55
N PRO A 226 -12.85 -23.84 -6.31
CA PRO A 226 -13.77 -24.90 -5.92
C PRO A 226 -13.21 -25.59 -4.67
N LYS A 227 -13.74 -25.25 -3.52
CA LYS A 227 -13.32 -25.80 -2.23
C LYS A 227 -14.56 -26.15 -1.42
N GLU A 228 -14.57 -27.33 -0.83
CA GLU A 228 -15.62 -27.67 0.14
C GLU A 228 -15.50 -26.75 1.34
N PRO A 229 -16.61 -26.14 1.80
CA PRO A 229 -16.57 -25.26 2.96
C PRO A 229 -16.07 -26.01 4.19
N GLY A 230 -14.90 -25.64 4.69
CA GLY A 230 -14.42 -26.16 5.96
C GLY A 230 -15.33 -25.76 7.13
N PRO A 231 -15.22 -26.42 8.28
CA PRO A 231 -16.05 -26.11 9.45
C PRO A 231 -15.90 -24.62 9.82
N ARG A 232 -17.02 -23.99 10.20
CA ARG A 232 -17.02 -22.62 10.71
C ARG A 232 -16.21 -22.57 12.00
N VAL A 233 -15.23 -21.69 12.03
CA VAL A 233 -14.33 -21.52 13.19
C VAL A 233 -14.65 -20.17 13.82
N GLY A 234 -14.87 -20.18 15.12
CA GLY A 234 -15.09 -18.95 15.89
C GLY A 234 -13.84 -18.05 15.89
N VAL A 235 -14.01 -16.78 16.22
CA VAL A 235 -12.93 -15.75 16.17
C VAL A 235 -11.71 -16.17 16.98
N VAL A 236 -11.90 -16.59 18.23
CA VAL A 236 -10.80 -17.04 19.13
C VAL A 236 -10.04 -18.24 18.55
N ALA A 237 -10.77 -19.20 17.97
CA ALA A 237 -10.14 -20.37 17.34
C ALA A 237 -9.40 -19.98 16.05
N SER A 238 -9.86 -18.95 15.31
CA SER A 238 -9.15 -18.41 14.17
C SER A 238 -7.81 -17.79 14.57
N TYR A 239 -7.72 -17.05 15.66
CA TYR A 239 -6.42 -16.55 16.18
C TYR A 239 -5.48 -17.67 16.60
N LYS A 240 -6.00 -18.74 17.24
CA LYS A 240 -5.19 -19.92 17.56
C LYS A 240 -4.64 -20.59 16.30
N LEU A 241 -5.44 -20.64 15.23
CA LEU A 241 -5.00 -21.17 13.93
C LEU A 241 -3.94 -20.27 13.29
N VAL A 242 -4.13 -18.95 13.28
CA VAL A 242 -3.12 -17.98 12.77
C VAL A 242 -1.80 -18.15 13.53
N TRP A 243 -1.86 -18.27 14.86
CA TRP A 243 -0.67 -18.52 15.66
C TRP A 243 -0.01 -19.87 15.36
N ALA A 244 -0.81 -20.93 15.20
CA ALA A 244 -0.31 -22.25 14.81
C ALA A 244 0.35 -22.21 13.41
N SER A 245 -0.22 -21.46 12.48
CA SER A 245 0.36 -21.28 11.13
C SER A 245 1.66 -20.49 11.19
N LEU A 246 1.73 -19.42 11.97
CA LEU A 246 2.98 -18.68 12.17
C LEU A 246 4.08 -19.57 12.77
N ARG A 247 3.74 -20.39 13.77
CA ARG A 247 4.67 -21.37 14.36
C ARG A 247 5.10 -22.43 13.34
N ARG A 248 4.18 -22.90 12.50
CA ARG A 248 4.47 -23.85 11.42
C ARG A 248 5.39 -23.21 10.36
N LEU A 249 5.10 -21.98 9.93
CA LEU A 249 5.95 -21.21 9.03
C LEU A 249 7.35 -21.00 9.61
N TRP A 250 7.46 -20.74 10.91
CA TRP A 250 8.76 -20.64 11.59
C TRP A 250 9.55 -21.95 11.49
N GLY A 251 8.88 -23.11 11.62
CA GLY A 251 9.51 -24.42 11.45
C GLY A 251 9.85 -24.78 10.02
N GLN A 252 9.01 -24.41 9.08
CA GLN A 252 9.13 -24.79 7.65
C GLN A 252 9.96 -23.78 6.84
N SER A 253 9.81 -22.48 7.09
CA SER A 253 10.47 -21.41 6.37
C SER A 253 10.68 -20.18 7.26
N ARG A 254 11.72 -20.23 8.08
CA ARG A 254 12.13 -19.07 8.93
C ARG A 254 12.35 -17.81 8.08
N HIS A 255 12.81 -17.98 6.84
CA HIS A 255 13.06 -16.87 5.93
C HIS A 255 11.80 -16.12 5.53
N THR A 256 10.64 -16.79 5.43
CA THR A 256 9.36 -16.12 5.20
C THR A 256 8.96 -15.26 6.40
N VAL A 257 9.18 -15.73 7.63
CA VAL A 257 8.89 -14.95 8.85
C VAL A 257 9.84 -13.77 8.98
N TYR A 258 11.15 -13.96 8.73
CA TYR A 258 12.10 -12.84 8.67
C TYR A 258 11.73 -11.82 7.60
N PHE A 259 11.25 -12.30 6.44
CA PHE A 259 10.78 -11.40 5.39
C PHE A 259 9.56 -10.58 5.83
N LEU A 260 8.58 -11.18 6.53
CA LEU A 260 7.45 -10.45 7.08
C LEU A 260 7.91 -9.34 8.04
N GLY A 261 8.88 -9.61 8.91
CA GLY A 261 9.47 -8.61 9.80
C GLY A 261 10.23 -7.52 9.05
N ALA A 262 11.09 -7.89 8.10
CA ALA A 262 11.83 -6.94 7.26
C ALA A 262 10.87 -6.05 6.47
N SER A 263 9.85 -6.66 5.86
CA SER A 263 8.85 -5.95 5.06
C SER A 263 8.01 -4.98 5.89
N ALA A 264 7.71 -5.31 7.12
CA ALA A 264 7.02 -4.42 8.04
C ALA A 264 7.83 -3.12 8.23
N LEU A 265 9.14 -3.26 8.54
CA LEU A 265 10.04 -2.12 8.76
C LEU A 265 10.20 -1.27 7.50
N PHE A 266 10.60 -1.86 6.38
CA PHE A 266 10.86 -1.03 5.20
C PHE A 266 9.58 -0.44 4.61
N ARG A 267 8.42 -1.09 4.70
CA ARG A 267 7.15 -0.52 4.25
C ARG A 267 6.72 0.69 5.07
N ASP A 268 6.98 0.66 6.37
CA ASP A 268 6.76 1.83 7.22
C ASP A 268 7.72 2.98 6.82
N GLY A 269 9.01 2.66 6.56
CA GLY A 269 9.95 3.63 6.00
C GLY A 269 9.51 4.22 4.66
N LEU A 270 8.97 3.38 3.74
CA LEU A 270 8.42 3.83 2.46
C LEU A 270 7.20 4.76 2.66
N ALA A 271 6.32 4.43 3.61
CA ALA A 271 5.20 5.29 3.97
C ALA A 271 5.68 6.63 4.53
N GLY A 272 6.75 6.62 5.33
CA GLY A 272 7.41 7.83 5.83
C GLY A 272 7.95 8.73 4.72
N VAL A 273 8.57 8.16 3.68
CA VAL A 273 9.04 8.94 2.52
C VAL A 273 7.90 9.72 1.88
N PHE A 274 6.74 9.11 1.67
CA PHE A 274 5.58 9.80 1.11
C PHE A 274 4.96 10.80 2.08
N ALA A 275 4.76 10.41 3.33
CA ALA A 275 4.09 11.25 4.33
C ALA A 275 4.86 12.53 4.64
N PHE A 276 6.20 12.43 4.75
CA PHE A 276 7.04 13.56 5.13
C PHE A 276 7.71 14.26 3.93
N GLY A 277 7.60 13.70 2.73
CA GLY A 277 8.13 14.33 1.51
C GLY A 277 7.55 15.73 1.28
N ALA A 278 6.23 15.90 1.39
CA ALA A 278 5.57 17.19 1.25
C ALA A 278 5.95 18.18 2.37
N VAL A 279 6.12 17.68 3.61
CA VAL A 279 6.54 18.47 4.77
C VAL A 279 7.94 19.02 4.56
N LEU A 280 8.88 18.20 4.09
CA LEU A 280 10.25 18.60 3.77
C LEU A 280 10.28 19.57 2.57
N ALA A 281 9.48 19.29 1.53
CA ALA A 281 9.37 20.16 0.37
C ALA A 281 9.01 21.59 0.75
N ALA A 282 7.98 21.76 1.57
CA ALA A 282 7.51 23.06 2.00
C ALA A 282 8.42 23.70 3.07
N GLY A 283 8.81 22.94 4.09
CA GLY A 283 9.49 23.49 5.26
C GLY A 283 11.00 23.64 5.11
N THR A 284 11.68 22.68 4.45
CA THR A 284 13.14 22.71 4.28
C THR A 284 13.55 23.32 2.94
N PHE A 285 12.83 22.97 1.87
CA PHE A 285 13.18 23.40 0.51
C PHE A 285 12.32 24.56 -0.02
N GLU A 286 11.44 25.11 0.81
CA GLU A 286 10.64 26.31 0.54
C GLU A 286 9.79 26.21 -0.76
N LEU A 287 9.30 25.01 -1.10
CA LEU A 287 8.35 24.84 -2.18
C LEU A 287 7.02 25.49 -1.81
N THR A 288 6.43 26.23 -2.73
CA THR A 288 5.05 26.72 -2.58
C THR A 288 4.06 25.57 -2.59
N ALA A 289 2.86 25.78 -2.06
CA ALA A 289 1.80 24.76 -2.07
C ALA A 289 1.50 24.23 -3.50
N GLY A 290 1.50 25.11 -4.50
CA GLY A 290 1.34 24.72 -5.90
C GLY A 290 2.48 23.84 -6.41
N GLU A 291 3.73 24.18 -6.08
CA GLU A 291 4.90 23.36 -6.45
C GLU A 291 4.86 21.98 -5.78
N VAL A 292 4.42 21.89 -4.51
CA VAL A 292 4.25 20.60 -3.79
C VAL A 292 3.21 19.71 -4.48
N ILE A 293 2.09 20.29 -4.92
CA ILE A 293 1.05 19.54 -5.64
C ILE A 293 1.59 19.02 -6.98
N ILE A 294 2.26 19.87 -7.75
CA ILE A 294 2.86 19.47 -9.03
C ILE A 294 3.93 18.39 -8.81
N PHE A 295 4.80 18.57 -7.82
CA PHE A 295 5.79 17.57 -7.44
C PHE A 295 5.12 16.23 -7.11
N GLY A 296 4.06 16.22 -6.29
CA GLY A 296 3.31 15.02 -5.94
C GLY A 296 2.72 14.32 -7.16
N ALA A 297 2.19 15.08 -8.12
CA ALA A 297 1.65 14.53 -9.37
C ALA A 297 2.76 13.87 -10.22
N VAL A 298 3.87 14.58 -10.45
CA VAL A 298 5.02 14.06 -11.21
C VAL A 298 5.64 12.85 -10.48
N ALA A 299 5.77 12.91 -9.16
CA ALA A 299 6.29 11.83 -8.33
C ALA A 299 5.48 10.53 -8.48
N ASN A 300 4.14 10.62 -8.51
CA ASN A 300 3.28 9.46 -8.73
C ASN A 300 3.44 8.87 -10.14
N ILE A 301 3.59 9.72 -11.17
CA ILE A 301 3.85 9.26 -12.55
C ILE A 301 5.20 8.54 -12.61
N VAL A 302 6.25 9.14 -12.05
CA VAL A 302 7.60 8.54 -12.00
C VAL A 302 7.56 7.21 -11.24
N ALA A 303 6.93 7.17 -10.07
CA ALA A 303 6.77 5.95 -9.28
C ALA A 303 6.01 4.86 -10.05
N GLY A 304 4.93 5.22 -10.75
CA GLY A 304 4.13 4.29 -11.56
C GLY A 304 4.94 3.65 -12.68
N ILE A 305 5.60 4.48 -13.51
CA ILE A 305 6.44 4.00 -14.63
C ILE A 305 7.62 3.18 -14.11
N ALA A 306 8.35 3.67 -13.11
CA ALA A 306 9.48 2.95 -12.52
C ALA A 306 9.03 1.59 -11.96
N THR A 307 7.89 1.52 -11.30
CA THR A 307 7.37 0.27 -10.74
C THR A 307 7.08 -0.78 -11.83
N MET A 308 6.52 -0.36 -12.96
CA MET A 308 6.31 -1.25 -14.11
C MET A 308 7.63 -1.77 -14.68
N LEU A 309 8.63 -0.89 -14.85
CA LEU A 309 9.95 -1.25 -15.38
C LEU A 309 10.70 -2.20 -14.42
N PHE A 310 10.71 -1.89 -13.14
CA PHE A 310 11.34 -2.74 -12.13
C PHE A 310 10.62 -4.08 -11.94
N GLY A 311 9.34 -4.18 -12.30
CA GLY A 311 8.63 -5.44 -12.37
C GLY A 311 9.23 -6.41 -13.39
N LEU A 312 9.75 -5.89 -14.53
CA LEU A 312 10.51 -6.69 -15.50
C LEU A 312 11.86 -7.15 -14.91
N LEU A 313 12.54 -6.26 -14.18
CA LEU A 313 13.79 -6.60 -13.49
C LEU A 313 13.57 -7.64 -12.39
N ASP A 314 12.44 -7.61 -11.69
CA ASP A 314 12.08 -8.61 -10.69
C ASP A 314 12.02 -10.02 -11.27
N ASP A 315 11.48 -10.19 -12.48
CA ASP A 315 11.44 -11.50 -13.13
C ASP A 315 12.83 -12.03 -13.54
N VAL A 316 13.80 -11.14 -13.75
CA VAL A 316 15.18 -11.48 -14.16
C VAL A 316 16.11 -11.61 -12.95
N LEU A 317 16.12 -10.61 -12.08
CA LEU A 317 17.04 -10.52 -10.94
C LEU A 317 16.51 -11.22 -9.68
N GLY A 318 15.19 -11.41 -9.63
CA GLY A 318 14.45 -11.86 -8.46
C GLY A 318 14.05 -10.72 -7.51
N PRO A 319 12.94 -10.88 -6.77
CA PRO A 319 12.33 -9.85 -5.96
C PRO A 319 13.26 -9.32 -4.85
N LYS A 320 14.02 -10.19 -4.21
CA LYS A 320 14.93 -9.79 -3.14
C LYS A 320 15.95 -8.76 -3.62
N ARG A 321 16.55 -8.98 -4.81
CA ARG A 321 17.55 -8.05 -5.36
C ARG A 321 16.92 -6.70 -5.70
N VAL A 322 15.72 -6.72 -6.26
CA VAL A 322 14.97 -5.48 -6.55
C VAL A 322 14.69 -4.70 -5.28
N ILE A 323 14.23 -5.37 -4.21
CA ILE A 323 14.01 -4.70 -2.92
C ILE A 323 15.33 -4.15 -2.35
N LEU A 324 16.43 -4.93 -2.39
CA LEU A 324 17.72 -4.47 -1.90
C LEU A 324 18.23 -3.24 -2.66
N ILE A 325 18.18 -3.26 -4.00
CA ILE A 325 18.56 -2.11 -4.84
C ILE A 325 17.70 -0.90 -4.45
N SER A 326 16.39 -1.07 -4.35
CA SER A 326 15.48 0.01 -4.00
C SER A 326 15.79 0.60 -2.62
N LEU A 327 15.95 -0.24 -1.59
CA LEU A 327 16.22 0.24 -0.23
C LEU A 327 17.58 0.93 -0.10
N VAL A 328 18.64 0.37 -0.72
CA VAL A 328 19.96 1.00 -0.75
C VAL A 328 19.90 2.37 -1.46
N SER A 329 19.23 2.45 -2.61
CA SER A 329 19.04 3.71 -3.33
C SER A 329 18.25 4.72 -2.50
N LEU A 330 17.17 4.30 -1.83
CA LEU A 330 16.36 5.17 -0.98
C LEU A 330 17.16 5.74 0.19
N VAL A 331 17.96 4.91 0.87
CA VAL A 331 18.82 5.37 1.96
C VAL A 331 19.91 6.31 1.44
N ALA A 332 20.56 5.96 0.32
CA ALA A 332 21.63 6.79 -0.26
C ALA A 332 21.09 8.16 -0.74
N ILE A 333 19.94 8.18 -1.42
CA ILE A 333 19.29 9.42 -1.88
C ILE A 333 18.79 10.22 -0.68
N GLY A 334 18.22 9.59 0.33
CA GLY A 334 17.82 10.27 1.58
C GLY A 334 18.99 10.94 2.26
N MET A 335 20.15 10.26 2.34
CA MET A 335 21.39 10.84 2.86
C MET A 335 21.90 11.99 1.99
N ALA A 336 21.79 11.88 0.65
CA ALA A 336 22.14 12.97 -0.25
C ALA A 336 21.25 14.20 -0.06
N ILE A 337 19.93 14.01 0.09
CA ILE A 337 18.97 15.09 0.40
C ILE A 337 19.33 15.73 1.75
N PHE A 338 19.68 14.92 2.76
CA PHE A 338 20.10 15.43 4.06
C PHE A 338 21.37 16.30 3.98
N VAL A 339 22.40 15.84 3.28
CA VAL A 339 23.66 16.57 3.14
C VAL A 339 23.49 17.86 2.29
N LEU A 340 22.61 17.81 1.28
CA LEU A 340 22.37 18.90 0.35
C LEU A 340 21.12 19.70 0.72
N HIS A 341 20.68 19.70 1.97
CA HIS A 341 19.44 20.37 2.39
C HIS A 341 19.41 21.89 2.08
N ASP A 342 20.56 22.55 2.03
CA ASP A 342 20.69 23.97 1.68
C ASP A 342 20.75 24.22 0.15
N GLY A 343 20.72 23.17 -0.67
CA GLY A 343 20.87 23.27 -2.12
C GLY A 343 19.63 23.76 -2.89
N GLY A 344 18.58 24.17 -2.16
CA GLY A 344 17.38 24.76 -2.69
C GLY A 344 16.46 23.81 -3.44
N LYS A 345 15.42 24.35 -4.06
CA LYS A 345 14.33 23.61 -4.71
C LYS A 345 14.79 22.58 -5.75
N MET A 346 15.84 22.89 -6.53
CA MET A 346 16.33 22.02 -7.59
C MET A 346 16.87 20.69 -7.03
N VAL A 347 17.52 20.71 -5.86
CA VAL A 347 18.00 19.50 -5.18
C VAL A 347 16.81 18.62 -4.81
N PHE A 348 15.75 19.21 -4.26
CA PHE A 348 14.55 18.46 -3.91
C PHE A 348 13.85 17.89 -5.14
N TRP A 349 13.69 18.66 -6.20
CA TRP A 349 13.10 18.19 -7.45
C TRP A 349 13.87 17.01 -8.04
N THR A 350 15.19 17.09 -8.13
CA THR A 350 16.00 16.02 -8.75
C THR A 350 16.10 14.78 -7.87
N LEU A 351 16.52 14.93 -6.62
CA LEU A 351 16.71 13.81 -5.71
C LEU A 351 15.38 13.24 -5.21
N GLY A 352 14.39 14.08 -4.93
CA GLY A 352 13.06 13.64 -4.51
C GLY A 352 12.36 12.82 -5.59
N LEU A 353 12.34 13.25 -6.86
CA LEU A 353 11.79 12.45 -7.96
C LEU A 353 12.57 11.15 -8.18
N THR A 354 13.90 11.19 -8.08
CA THR A 354 14.72 9.98 -8.16
C THR A 354 14.38 9.02 -7.03
N MET A 355 14.14 9.52 -5.82
CA MET A 355 13.73 8.73 -4.67
C MET A 355 12.40 8.01 -4.90
N THR A 356 11.41 8.69 -5.50
CA THR A 356 10.09 8.08 -5.75
C THR A 356 10.16 6.93 -6.75
N ALA A 357 11.14 6.93 -7.66
CA ALA A 357 11.36 5.83 -8.60
C ALA A 357 11.70 4.49 -7.93
N PHE A 358 12.10 4.49 -6.65
CA PHE A 358 12.46 3.28 -5.91
C PHE A 358 11.41 2.84 -4.88
N VAL A 359 10.44 3.69 -4.54
CA VAL A 359 9.42 3.34 -3.54
C VAL A 359 8.45 2.29 -4.05
N GLY A 360 7.87 2.51 -5.22
CA GLY A 360 6.94 1.58 -5.85
C GLY A 360 7.55 0.20 -6.15
N PRO A 361 8.75 0.11 -6.74
CA PRO A 361 9.45 -1.14 -6.96
C PRO A 361 9.65 -1.98 -5.70
N ALA A 362 10.04 -1.37 -4.57
CA ALA A 362 10.18 -2.10 -3.30
C ALA A 362 8.86 -2.73 -2.84
N GLN A 363 7.74 -2.03 -3.00
CA GLN A 363 6.41 -2.53 -2.64
C GLN A 363 5.95 -3.64 -3.60
N ALA A 364 6.09 -3.44 -4.91
CA ALA A 364 5.69 -4.42 -5.91
C ALA A 364 6.50 -5.72 -5.80
N ALA A 365 7.83 -5.61 -5.61
CA ALA A 365 8.71 -6.76 -5.40
C ALA A 365 8.46 -7.46 -4.07
N SER A 366 7.98 -6.75 -3.04
CA SER A 366 7.56 -7.36 -1.77
C SER A 366 6.34 -8.28 -1.97
N ARG A 367 5.35 -7.85 -2.75
CA ARG A 367 4.20 -8.68 -3.13
C ARG A 367 4.64 -9.89 -3.96
N SER A 368 5.51 -9.71 -4.94
CA SER A 368 5.99 -10.81 -5.78
C SER A 368 6.87 -11.80 -5.00
N PHE A 369 7.65 -11.34 -4.01
CA PHE A 369 8.41 -12.21 -3.12
C PHE A 369 7.48 -13.14 -2.35
N LEU A 370 6.45 -12.58 -1.70
CA LEU A 370 5.47 -13.39 -0.97
C LEU A 370 4.76 -14.38 -1.89
N ALA A 371 4.28 -13.94 -3.06
CA ALA A 371 3.61 -14.80 -4.01
C ALA A 371 4.46 -16.03 -4.42
N ARG A 372 5.79 -15.88 -4.46
CA ARG A 372 6.71 -17.00 -4.77
C ARG A 372 6.96 -17.97 -3.62
N VAL A 373 6.72 -17.56 -2.37
CA VAL A 373 7.03 -18.37 -1.18
C VAL A 373 5.80 -18.90 -0.46
N ILE A 374 4.62 -18.39 -0.79
CA ILE A 374 3.34 -18.80 -0.17
C ILE A 374 2.96 -20.21 -0.67
N PRO A 375 2.63 -21.16 0.25
CA PRO A 375 2.09 -22.45 -0.12
C PRO A 375 0.70 -22.30 -0.77
N GLU A 376 0.32 -23.27 -1.61
CA GLU A 376 -0.98 -23.29 -2.27
C GLU A 376 -2.15 -23.21 -1.26
N GLY A 377 -3.08 -22.29 -1.53
CA GLY A 377 -4.28 -22.08 -0.71
C GLY A 377 -4.07 -21.39 0.63
N GLN A 378 -2.91 -20.73 0.85
CA GLN A 378 -2.61 -19.94 2.04
C GLN A 378 -2.36 -18.45 1.72
N GLY A 379 -2.74 -17.99 0.52
CA GLY A 379 -2.50 -16.63 0.07
C GLY A 379 -3.11 -15.56 0.97
N GLY A 380 -4.38 -15.70 1.29
CA GLY A 380 -5.11 -14.75 2.16
C GLY A 380 -4.55 -14.71 3.58
N GLU A 381 -4.16 -15.84 4.15
CA GLU A 381 -3.56 -15.90 5.48
C GLU A 381 -2.22 -15.16 5.52
N ILE A 382 -1.32 -15.44 4.59
CA ILE A 382 0.03 -14.85 4.56
C ILE A 382 -0.02 -13.36 4.19
N PHE A 383 -0.85 -12.95 3.23
CA PHE A 383 -1.05 -11.53 2.95
C PHE A 383 -1.79 -10.81 4.08
N GLY A 384 -2.65 -11.50 4.83
CA GLY A 384 -3.22 -11.00 6.07
C GLY A 384 -2.17 -10.72 7.14
N LEU A 385 -1.23 -11.66 7.36
CA LEU A 385 -0.09 -11.45 8.25
C LEU A 385 0.82 -10.31 7.77
N TYR A 386 1.03 -10.19 6.46
CA TYR A 386 1.79 -9.10 5.85
C TYR A 386 1.14 -7.72 6.09
N ALA A 387 -0.18 -7.62 5.98
CA ALA A 387 -0.92 -6.41 6.32
C ALA A 387 -0.81 -6.09 7.83
N THR A 388 -1.01 -7.10 8.68
CA THR A 388 -0.92 -6.97 10.14
C THR A 388 0.46 -6.49 10.59
N THR A 389 1.54 -7.13 10.12
CA THR A 389 2.91 -6.75 10.52
C THR A 389 3.24 -5.33 10.11
N GLY A 390 2.77 -4.89 8.92
CA GLY A 390 2.92 -3.50 8.48
C GLY A 390 2.19 -2.51 9.40
N ARG A 391 0.96 -2.84 9.83
CA ARG A 391 0.18 -1.96 10.73
C ARG A 391 0.74 -1.89 12.15
N VAL A 392 1.28 -3.00 12.66
CA VAL A 392 1.89 -3.04 14.00
C VAL A 392 3.08 -2.09 14.11
N VAL A 393 3.85 -1.90 13.05
CA VAL A 393 5.05 -1.04 13.05
C VAL A 393 4.85 0.33 12.43
N SER A 394 3.65 0.69 11.95
CA SER A 394 3.38 1.91 11.18
C SER A 394 3.58 3.24 11.95
N PHE A 395 3.97 3.16 13.19
CA PHE A 395 4.34 4.32 14.02
C PHE A 395 5.84 4.63 14.03
N LEU A 396 6.70 3.73 13.54
CA LEU A 396 8.16 3.86 13.68
C LEU A 396 8.71 5.02 12.86
N SER A 397 8.30 5.17 11.60
CA SER A 397 8.76 6.28 10.75
C SER A 397 8.32 7.65 11.28
N PRO A 398 7.05 7.89 11.63
CA PRO A 398 6.65 9.13 12.27
C PRO A 398 7.39 9.41 13.58
N ALA A 399 7.53 8.39 14.42
CA ALA A 399 8.24 8.53 15.70
C ALA A 399 9.73 8.85 15.49
N ALA A 400 10.40 8.14 14.58
CA ALA A 400 11.82 8.39 14.26
C ALA A 400 12.01 9.78 13.65
N PHE A 401 11.15 10.18 12.69
CA PHE A 401 11.18 11.51 12.10
C PHE A 401 11.09 12.61 13.16
N GLY A 402 10.08 12.54 14.03
CA GLY A 402 9.88 13.51 15.11
C GLY A 402 10.99 13.47 16.16
N LEU A 403 11.49 12.29 16.53
CA LEU A 403 12.54 12.12 17.53
C LEU A 403 13.87 12.77 17.09
N PHE A 404 14.29 12.60 15.83
CA PHE A 404 15.51 13.24 15.33
C PHE A 404 15.39 14.76 15.32
N ILE A 405 14.25 15.31 14.88
CA ILE A 405 13.98 16.76 14.93
C ILE A 405 14.07 17.26 16.38
N TRP A 406 13.40 16.58 17.30
CA TRP A 406 13.34 16.98 18.71
C TRP A 406 14.72 16.95 19.39
N ILE A 407 15.48 15.85 19.19
CA ILE A 407 16.83 15.73 19.78
C ILE A 407 17.73 16.86 19.29
N VAL A 408 17.74 17.12 17.98
CA VAL A 408 18.64 18.13 17.42
C VAL A 408 18.19 19.54 17.84
N SER A 409 16.91 19.86 17.85
CA SER A 409 16.41 21.12 18.36
C SER A 409 16.82 21.35 19.83
N LEU A 410 16.75 20.28 20.66
CA LEU A 410 17.17 20.34 22.07
C LEU A 410 18.67 20.59 22.24
N VAL A 411 19.51 19.97 21.40
CA VAL A 411 20.97 20.04 21.49
C VAL A 411 21.52 21.35 20.91
N THR A 412 20.96 21.79 19.78
CA THR A 412 21.45 22.97 19.03
C THR A 412 20.76 24.27 19.40
N GLY A 413 19.56 24.20 20.00
CA GLY A 413 18.72 25.37 20.25
C GLY A 413 18.17 25.99 18.96
N GLN A 414 18.26 25.33 17.82
CA GLN A 414 17.79 25.84 16.53
C GLN A 414 16.35 25.40 16.26
N ASP A 415 15.56 26.31 15.67
CA ASP A 415 14.17 26.03 15.30
C ASP A 415 14.03 25.35 13.92
N ASN A 416 15.03 25.51 13.04
CA ASN A 416 15.01 24.92 11.69
C ASN A 416 15.76 23.58 11.64
N THR A 417 15.23 22.55 12.32
CA THR A 417 15.84 21.20 12.40
C THR A 417 15.04 20.15 11.64
N GLN A 418 14.07 20.55 10.83
CA GLN A 418 13.12 19.63 10.16
C GLN A 418 13.82 18.61 9.24
N TYR A 419 14.88 19.00 8.52
CA TYR A 419 15.62 18.11 7.62
C TYR A 419 16.30 16.95 8.36
N TRP A 420 16.56 17.04 9.68
CA TRP A 420 17.06 15.92 10.48
C TRP A 420 16.09 14.75 10.57
N GLY A 421 14.81 14.98 10.37
CA GLY A 421 13.80 13.93 10.27
C GLY A 421 14.08 12.93 9.15
N ILE A 422 14.82 13.33 8.10
CA ILE A 422 15.26 12.43 7.01
C ILE A 422 16.07 11.27 7.57
N LEU A 423 16.95 11.53 8.55
CA LEU A 423 17.77 10.48 9.19
C LEU A 423 16.90 9.46 9.92
N GLY A 424 15.80 9.90 10.54
CA GLY A 424 14.84 9.00 11.18
C GLY A 424 14.22 8.02 10.18
N ILE A 425 13.77 8.52 9.04
CA ILE A 425 13.20 7.67 7.97
C ILE A 425 14.28 6.75 7.39
N ALA A 426 15.49 7.28 7.12
CA ALA A 426 16.61 6.50 6.61
C ALA A 426 17.01 5.38 7.57
N LEU A 427 16.97 5.61 8.89
CA LEU A 427 17.23 4.60 9.91
C LEU A 427 16.21 3.45 9.86
N VAL A 428 14.91 3.76 9.71
CA VAL A 428 13.86 2.73 9.60
C VAL A 428 14.05 1.91 8.32
N LEU A 429 14.34 2.56 7.18
CA LEU A 429 14.64 1.88 5.92
C LEU A 429 15.90 1.00 6.04
N ALA A 430 16.96 1.51 6.67
CA ALA A 430 18.20 0.77 6.90
C ALA A 430 17.99 -0.43 7.84
N ALA A 431 17.16 -0.29 8.87
CA ALA A 431 16.78 -1.40 9.75
C ALA A 431 16.04 -2.50 8.95
N GLY A 432 15.07 -2.11 8.11
CA GLY A 432 14.38 -3.03 7.20
C GLY A 432 15.35 -3.73 6.23
N LEU A 433 16.30 -2.98 5.67
CA LEU A 433 17.36 -3.50 4.81
C LEU A 433 18.23 -4.51 5.57
N ALA A 434 18.70 -4.19 6.77
CA ALA A 434 19.56 -5.06 7.57
C ALA A 434 18.87 -6.41 7.91
N VAL A 435 17.59 -6.39 8.24
CA VAL A 435 16.80 -7.61 8.48
C VAL A 435 16.55 -8.39 7.19
N LEU A 436 16.46 -7.71 6.02
CA LEU A 436 16.26 -8.36 4.72
C LEU A 436 17.53 -9.07 4.19
N VAL A 437 18.72 -8.55 4.47
CA VAL A 437 19.99 -9.10 3.93
C VAL A 437 20.13 -10.61 4.19
N PRO A 438 19.93 -11.15 5.41
CA PRO A 438 20.08 -12.58 5.67
C PRO A 438 18.92 -13.45 5.13
N VAL A 439 17.82 -12.86 4.67
CA VAL A 439 16.69 -13.61 4.14
C VAL A 439 17.11 -14.36 2.87
N LYS A 440 16.99 -15.67 2.85
CA LYS A 440 17.25 -16.48 1.65
C LYS A 440 15.99 -16.55 0.80
N THR A 441 16.13 -16.32 -0.48
CA THR A 441 15.08 -16.63 -1.47
C THR A 441 15.02 -18.14 -1.61
N PRO A 442 13.85 -18.80 -1.52
CA PRO A 442 13.73 -20.18 -1.95
C PRO A 442 14.23 -20.26 -3.41
N GLN A 443 15.21 -21.10 -3.65
CA GLN A 443 15.65 -21.36 -5.03
C GLN A 443 14.43 -21.86 -5.79
N ALA A 444 13.98 -21.09 -6.78
CA ALA A 444 13.14 -21.66 -7.80
C ALA A 444 13.89 -22.87 -8.35
N GLN A 445 13.31 -24.07 -8.24
CA GLN A 445 13.79 -25.26 -8.91
C GLN A 445 13.60 -25.05 -10.43
N VAL A 446 14.38 -24.18 -11.02
CA VAL A 446 14.54 -23.99 -12.46
C VAL A 446 15.88 -24.63 -12.80
N GLY A 447 15.89 -25.91 -13.06
CA GLY A 447 17.08 -26.52 -13.58
C GLY A 447 17.37 -27.94 -13.15
N SER A 448 16.41 -28.88 -13.29
CA SER A 448 16.79 -30.29 -13.35
C SER A 448 15.90 -31.13 -14.33
N GLN A 449 15.45 -30.48 -15.41
CA GLN A 449 14.92 -31.19 -16.57
C GLN A 449 15.50 -30.58 -17.85
N ALA A 450 16.82 -30.60 -17.96
CA ALA A 450 17.55 -30.48 -19.22
C ALA A 450 18.80 -31.36 -19.07
N GLY A 451 18.62 -32.63 -19.31
CA GLY A 451 19.61 -33.66 -19.39
C GLY A 451 19.02 -34.86 -20.10
#